data_eabf57f1ac3c9a30fad07e23fba5503e
#
_entry.id   eabf57f1ac3c9a30fad07e23fba5503e
#
_cell.length_a   1.000
_cell.length_b   1.000
_cell.length_c   1.000
_cell.angle_alpha   90.00
_cell.angle_beta   90.00
_cell.angle_gamma   90.00
#
_symmetry.space_group_name_H-M   'P 1'
#
loop_
_entity.id
_entity.type
_entity.pdbx_description
1 polymer ?
#
loop_
_entity_poly.entity_id
_entity_poly.type
_entity_poly.pdbx_seq_one_letter_code
_entity_poly.pdbx_strand_id
1 'polypeptide(L)'
;NLKIKGIKIISENNNHVSVSIGAGEIWDDFVKWAISKNLGGVENLISIPGYVGGAPIQNIGAYGVEIKNVFLSCSGYFIETLEKKEFKINDCQFSYRSSIFKKSLKNKFIITEVVLQLSKNNHKINKSYKSLNDVIKSKKVKDPTIKDIAEIVSNIRKDKLPDPSIIGNSGSFFKNPIVSQDTLTKLKERFKELVFYKENEVKYKLSAAWLIENCGFKNIKEKNVS
;
A
#
# COMPACT_ATOMS: atom_id res chain seq x y z
N ASN A 1 2.01 -11.30 17.95
CA ASN A 1 2.47 -9.96 17.53
C ASN A 1 3.97 -9.83 17.79
N LEU A 2 4.76 -9.53 16.76
CA LEU A 2 6.18 -9.22 16.92
C LEU A 2 6.34 -7.91 17.69
N LYS A 3 7.14 -7.94 18.76
CA LYS A 3 7.46 -6.75 19.55
C LYS A 3 8.83 -6.13 19.17
N ILE A 4 9.34 -6.45 17.98
CA ILE A 4 10.62 -5.93 17.49
C ILE A 4 10.40 -4.49 17.03
N LYS A 5 10.87 -3.55 17.82
CA LYS A 5 10.71 -2.12 17.66
C LYS A 5 12.02 -1.44 17.25
N GLY A 6 11.90 -0.23 16.77
CA GLY A 6 12.99 0.68 16.46
C GLY A 6 12.94 1.18 15.02
N ILE A 7 13.24 2.46 14.86
CA ILE A 7 13.40 3.15 13.57
C ILE A 7 14.79 3.76 13.58
N LYS A 8 15.64 3.36 12.63
CA LYS A 8 17.03 3.82 12.53
C LYS A 8 17.36 4.27 11.14
N ILE A 9 17.96 5.43 10.98
CA ILE A 9 18.61 5.84 9.75
C ILE A 9 19.95 5.09 9.68
N ILE A 10 20.14 4.28 8.63
CA ILE A 10 21.32 3.43 8.45
C ILE A 10 22.28 3.96 7.39
N SER A 11 21.78 4.76 6.45
CA SER A 11 22.60 5.50 5.49
C SER A 11 21.84 6.69 4.94
N GLU A 12 22.56 7.73 4.54
CA GLU A 12 21.95 8.88 3.86
C GLU A 12 22.93 9.50 2.85
N ASN A 13 22.37 10.16 1.86
CA ASN A 13 23.06 11.02 0.92
C ASN A 13 22.26 12.32 0.72
N ASN A 14 22.63 13.13 -0.27
CA ASN A 14 21.98 14.43 -0.52
C ASN A 14 20.47 14.29 -0.83
N ASN A 15 20.03 13.21 -1.45
CA ASN A 15 18.66 13.06 -1.97
C ASN A 15 17.82 12.04 -1.23
N HIS A 16 18.44 11.02 -0.62
CA HIS A 16 17.75 9.87 -0.03
C HIS A 16 18.32 9.50 1.32
N VAL A 17 17.49 8.85 2.10
CA VAL A 17 17.86 8.21 3.36
C VAL A 17 17.36 6.76 3.35
N SER A 18 18.20 5.84 3.82
CA SER A 18 17.79 4.44 4.06
C SER A 18 17.43 4.28 5.54
N VAL A 19 16.23 3.78 5.79
CA VAL A 19 15.69 3.62 7.14
C VAL A 19 15.44 2.14 7.40
N SER A 20 16.02 1.61 8.47
CA SER A 20 15.74 0.29 9.02
C SER A 20 14.62 0.42 10.05
N ILE A 21 13.60 -0.44 9.94
CA ILE A 21 12.40 -0.40 10.77
C ILE A 21 12.12 -1.80 11.31
N GLY A 22 11.98 -1.91 12.62
CA GLY A 22 11.59 -3.16 13.29
C GLY A 22 10.19 -3.61 12.85
N ALA A 23 10.03 -4.90 12.56
CA ALA A 23 8.80 -5.47 12.01
C ALA A 23 7.57 -5.27 12.90
N GLY A 24 7.75 -5.05 14.20
CA GLY A 24 6.68 -4.77 15.17
C GLY A 24 6.29 -3.29 15.28
N GLU A 25 6.91 -2.37 14.52
CA GLU A 25 6.43 -1.00 14.44
C GLU A 25 5.07 -0.93 13.78
N ILE A 26 4.19 -0.04 14.27
CA ILE A 26 2.90 0.23 13.63
C ILE A 26 3.18 1.00 12.34
N TRP A 27 2.63 0.52 11.23
CA TRP A 27 2.87 1.11 9.91
C TRP A 27 2.49 2.60 9.85
N ASP A 28 1.33 2.96 10.38
CA ASP A 28 0.83 4.34 10.37
C ASP A 28 1.73 5.28 11.19
N ASP A 29 2.23 4.81 12.33
CA ASP A 29 3.16 5.58 13.17
C ASP A 29 4.50 5.80 12.47
N PHE A 30 5.00 4.78 11.75
CA PHE A 30 6.19 4.92 10.91
C PHE A 30 5.98 5.96 9.79
N VAL A 31 4.83 5.95 9.11
CA VAL A 31 4.53 6.94 8.06
C VAL A 31 4.48 8.36 8.64
N LYS A 32 3.81 8.54 9.77
CA LYS A 32 3.77 9.83 10.49
C LYS A 32 5.18 10.30 10.90
N TRP A 33 6.01 9.38 11.40
CA TRP A 33 7.41 9.67 11.72
C TRP A 33 8.18 10.14 10.47
N ALA A 34 8.05 9.43 9.34
CA ALA A 34 8.70 9.81 8.09
C ALA A 34 8.30 11.22 7.65
N ILE A 35 7.00 11.52 7.65
CA ILE A 35 6.47 12.85 7.30
C ILE A 35 7.00 13.93 8.26
N SER A 36 7.07 13.66 9.57
CA SER A 36 7.61 14.59 10.57
C SER A 36 9.08 14.94 10.34
N LYS A 37 9.83 14.05 9.69
CA LYS A 37 11.23 14.23 9.30
C LYS A 37 11.39 14.75 7.86
N ASN A 38 10.30 15.14 7.21
CA ASN A 38 10.25 15.53 5.79
C ASN A 38 10.84 14.45 4.87
N LEU A 39 10.51 13.17 5.13
CA LEU A 39 10.93 12.03 4.32
C LEU A 39 9.74 11.50 3.50
N GLY A 40 9.88 11.55 2.18
CA GLY A 40 8.81 11.22 1.23
C GLY A 40 8.94 9.83 0.60
N GLY A 41 7.81 9.36 0.03
CA GLY A 41 7.68 8.09 -0.70
C GLY A 41 6.68 7.12 -0.07
N VAL A 42 6.21 7.39 1.17
CA VAL A 42 5.22 6.59 1.89
C VAL A 42 3.95 7.34 2.28
N GLU A 43 3.86 8.62 1.99
CA GLU A 43 2.75 9.51 2.36
C GLU A 43 1.39 9.03 1.86
N ASN A 44 1.33 8.44 0.64
CA ASN A 44 0.12 7.84 0.09
C ASN A 44 -0.34 6.58 0.83
N LEU A 45 0.53 5.98 1.65
CA LEU A 45 0.28 4.75 2.39
C LEU A 45 -0.09 5.01 3.86
N ILE A 46 -0.36 6.27 4.23
CA ILE A 46 -0.82 6.65 5.57
C ILE A 46 -2.16 6.00 5.92
N SER A 47 -2.39 5.80 7.20
CA SER A 47 -3.63 5.21 7.76
C SER A 47 -3.91 3.77 7.28
N ILE A 48 -2.92 3.05 6.73
CA ILE A 48 -3.04 1.61 6.50
C ILE A 48 -2.81 0.91 7.84
N PRO A 49 -3.77 0.09 8.31
CA PRO A 49 -3.61 -0.62 9.58
C PRO A 49 -2.59 -1.76 9.45
N GLY A 50 -1.98 -2.12 10.57
CA GLY A 50 -1.05 -3.24 10.68
C GLY A 50 0.38 -2.81 11.02
N TYR A 51 1.29 -3.76 10.91
CA TYR A 51 2.70 -3.61 11.31
C TYR A 51 3.63 -3.57 10.09
N VAL A 52 4.79 -2.95 10.27
CA VAL A 52 5.82 -2.81 9.22
C VAL A 52 6.22 -4.16 8.63
N GLY A 53 6.40 -5.21 9.46
CA GLY A 53 6.75 -6.55 8.96
C GLY A 53 5.66 -7.21 8.09
N GLY A 54 4.40 -6.78 8.20
CA GLY A 54 3.32 -7.24 7.34
C GLY A 54 3.28 -6.54 5.97
N ALA A 55 3.90 -5.38 5.84
CA ALA A 55 3.85 -4.56 4.65
C ALA A 55 4.42 -5.25 3.39
N PRO A 56 5.60 -5.93 3.43
CA PRO A 56 6.14 -6.64 2.27
C PRO A 56 5.33 -7.90 1.91
N ILE A 57 4.62 -8.52 2.85
CA ILE A 57 3.93 -9.80 2.63
C ILE A 57 3.00 -9.71 1.42
N GLN A 58 2.25 -8.65 1.31
CA GLN A 58 1.30 -8.45 0.21
C GLN A 58 1.59 -7.19 -0.61
N ASN A 59 2.83 -6.69 -0.54
CA ASN A 59 3.16 -5.47 -1.27
C ASN A 59 2.09 -4.39 -1.03
N ILE A 60 1.93 -3.93 0.22
CA ILE A 60 0.85 -2.98 0.55
C ILE A 60 0.88 -1.81 -0.41
N GLY A 61 -0.30 -1.31 -0.74
CA GLY A 61 -0.41 -0.21 -1.69
C GLY A 61 -1.75 0.49 -1.62
N ALA A 62 -1.71 1.79 -1.79
CA ALA A 62 -2.88 2.66 -1.82
C ALA A 62 -2.56 3.92 -2.64
N TYR A 63 -3.58 4.55 -3.19
CA TYR A 63 -3.50 5.85 -3.88
C TYR A 63 -2.33 5.96 -4.89
N GLY A 64 -2.12 4.88 -5.66
CA GLY A 64 -1.11 4.84 -6.74
C GLY A 64 0.31 4.49 -6.30
N VAL A 65 0.57 4.25 -5.01
CA VAL A 65 1.88 3.87 -4.47
C VAL A 65 1.82 2.46 -3.88
N GLU A 66 2.89 1.69 -4.04
CA GLU A 66 3.10 0.39 -3.39
C GLU A 66 4.41 0.42 -2.61
N ILE A 67 4.53 -0.40 -1.54
CA ILE A 67 5.76 -0.43 -0.73
C ILE A 67 6.99 -0.75 -1.57
N LYS A 68 6.86 -1.58 -2.62
CA LYS A 68 7.97 -1.89 -3.55
C LYS A 68 8.63 -0.65 -4.15
N ASN A 69 7.92 0.49 -4.22
CA ASN A 69 8.47 1.73 -4.79
C ASN A 69 9.59 2.35 -3.93
N VAL A 70 9.62 2.01 -2.65
CA VAL A 70 10.61 2.50 -1.68
C VAL A 70 11.37 1.38 -0.97
N PHE A 71 11.03 0.12 -1.24
CA PHE A 71 11.61 -1.05 -0.59
C PHE A 71 13.03 -1.32 -1.06
N LEU A 72 13.96 -1.51 -0.11
CA LEU A 72 15.33 -1.96 -0.38
C LEU A 72 15.49 -3.44 -0.05
N SER A 73 15.22 -3.82 1.20
CA SER A 73 15.32 -5.20 1.67
C SER A 73 14.45 -5.46 2.89
N CYS A 74 14.33 -6.73 3.24
CA CYS A 74 13.86 -7.16 4.55
C CYS A 74 14.68 -8.35 5.05
N SER A 75 14.85 -8.42 6.36
CA SER A 75 15.53 -9.52 7.04
C SER A 75 14.59 -10.26 7.97
N GLY A 76 14.91 -11.53 8.22
CA GLY A 76 14.12 -12.37 9.12
C GLY A 76 14.68 -13.78 9.23
N TYR A 77 13.84 -14.69 9.67
CA TYR A 77 14.25 -16.06 9.96
C TYR A 77 13.30 -17.07 9.31
N PHE A 78 13.86 -18.13 8.76
CA PHE A 78 13.09 -19.32 8.42
C PHE A 78 12.58 -19.99 9.69
N ILE A 79 11.30 -20.39 9.71
CA ILE A 79 10.65 -20.95 10.90
C ILE A 79 11.23 -22.32 11.27
N GLU A 80 11.52 -23.15 10.28
CA GLU A 80 12.01 -24.53 10.51
C GLU A 80 13.48 -24.57 10.86
N THR A 81 14.32 -23.82 10.14
CA THR A 81 15.79 -23.91 10.28
C THR A 81 16.38 -22.87 11.22
N LEU A 82 15.60 -21.84 11.59
CA LEU A 82 16.04 -20.66 12.33
C LEU A 82 17.18 -19.89 11.62
N GLU A 83 17.41 -20.19 10.35
CA GLU A 83 18.42 -19.51 9.54
C GLU A 83 17.98 -18.08 9.27
N LYS A 84 18.88 -17.13 9.49
CA LYS A 84 18.66 -15.73 9.15
C LYS A 84 18.87 -15.51 7.65
N LYS A 85 17.94 -14.79 7.00
CA LYS A 85 18.04 -14.42 5.59
C LYS A 85 17.63 -12.97 5.36
N GLU A 86 18.35 -12.30 4.46
CA GLU A 86 17.94 -11.03 3.85
C GLU A 86 17.39 -11.27 2.45
N PHE A 87 16.30 -10.59 2.11
CA PHE A 87 15.69 -10.56 0.78
C PHE A 87 15.73 -9.12 0.26
N LYS A 88 16.39 -8.91 -0.87
CA LYS A 88 16.39 -7.65 -1.60
C LYS A 88 15.15 -7.54 -2.48
N ILE A 89 14.89 -6.37 -3.03
CA ILE A 89 13.68 -6.09 -3.83
C ILE A 89 13.44 -7.13 -4.94
N ASN A 90 14.49 -7.55 -5.65
CA ASN A 90 14.37 -8.54 -6.74
C ASN A 90 14.00 -9.93 -6.23
N ASP A 91 14.44 -10.31 -5.05
CA ASP A 91 14.14 -11.60 -4.42
C ASP A 91 12.68 -11.70 -4.00
N CYS A 92 12.07 -10.57 -3.64
CA CYS A 92 10.71 -10.50 -3.10
C CYS A 92 9.61 -10.78 -4.13
N GLN A 93 9.91 -10.76 -5.44
CA GLN A 93 8.96 -11.03 -6.53
C GLN A 93 7.63 -10.26 -6.36
N PHE A 94 7.72 -8.97 -6.01
CA PHE A 94 6.56 -8.13 -5.78
C PHE A 94 5.67 -8.03 -7.01
N SER A 95 4.38 -8.21 -6.78
CA SER A 95 3.33 -7.96 -7.76
C SER A 95 2.09 -7.41 -7.03
N TYR A 96 1.03 -7.09 -7.77
CA TYR A 96 -0.17 -6.53 -7.18
C TYR A 96 -0.72 -7.41 -6.05
N ARG A 97 -0.68 -6.88 -4.82
CA ARG A 97 -1.10 -7.55 -3.57
C ARG A 97 -0.44 -8.91 -3.36
N SER A 98 0.81 -9.08 -3.80
CA SER A 98 1.53 -10.35 -3.71
C SER A 98 3.04 -10.16 -3.60
N SER A 99 3.70 -11.14 -2.98
CA SER A 99 5.14 -11.29 -2.89
C SER A 99 5.50 -12.77 -2.76
N ILE A 100 6.80 -13.10 -2.70
CA ILE A 100 7.29 -14.44 -2.39
C ILE A 100 6.77 -14.93 -1.03
N PHE A 101 6.65 -14.04 -0.05
CA PHE A 101 6.17 -14.35 1.32
C PHE A 101 4.69 -14.77 1.36
N LYS A 102 3.93 -14.47 0.33
CA LYS A 102 2.54 -14.89 0.17
C LYS A 102 2.38 -16.12 -0.73
N LYS A 103 3.48 -16.57 -1.35
CA LYS A 103 3.55 -17.72 -2.26
C LYS A 103 4.43 -18.82 -1.67
N SER A 104 5.63 -19.02 -2.22
CA SER A 104 6.55 -20.12 -1.86
C SER A 104 7.07 -20.05 -0.41
N LEU A 105 7.16 -18.87 0.18
CA LEU A 105 7.56 -18.65 1.58
C LEU A 105 6.38 -18.45 2.54
N LYS A 106 5.15 -18.71 2.09
CA LYS A 106 3.97 -18.59 2.95
C LYS A 106 4.12 -19.52 4.16
N ASN A 107 3.99 -18.95 5.37
CA ASN A 107 4.14 -19.63 6.66
C ASN A 107 5.53 -20.28 6.89
N LYS A 108 6.56 -19.88 6.13
CA LYS A 108 7.93 -20.42 6.27
C LYS A 108 8.94 -19.40 6.75
N PHE A 109 8.61 -18.11 6.70
CA PHE A 109 9.55 -17.04 7.01
C PHE A 109 8.89 -15.94 7.86
N ILE A 110 9.60 -15.48 8.89
CA ILE A 110 9.18 -14.39 9.76
C ILE A 110 10.06 -13.19 9.47
N ILE A 111 9.48 -12.11 8.97
CA ILE A 111 10.17 -10.82 8.77
C ILE A 111 10.35 -10.15 10.13
N THR A 112 11.59 -9.77 10.46
CA THR A 112 11.92 -9.06 11.70
C THR A 112 12.33 -7.61 11.48
N GLU A 113 12.75 -7.26 10.27
CA GLU A 113 13.22 -5.93 9.90
C GLU A 113 12.85 -5.63 8.44
N VAL A 114 12.55 -4.37 8.15
CA VAL A 114 12.33 -3.86 6.78
C VAL A 114 13.19 -2.62 6.58
N VAL A 115 13.85 -2.52 5.43
CA VAL A 115 14.65 -1.37 5.03
C VAL A 115 13.98 -0.67 3.86
N LEU A 116 13.70 0.61 4.02
CA LEU A 116 13.09 1.47 3.01
C LEU A 116 14.03 2.62 2.63
N GLN A 117 13.98 3.03 1.36
CA GLN A 117 14.66 4.25 0.88
C GLN A 117 13.63 5.37 0.69
N LEU A 118 13.80 6.46 1.42
CA LEU A 118 12.92 7.62 1.39
C LEU A 118 13.63 8.83 0.80
N SER A 119 12.90 9.70 0.12
CA SER A 119 13.44 10.96 -0.41
C SER A 119 13.55 12.02 0.69
N LYS A 120 14.63 12.83 0.67
CA LYS A 120 14.87 13.97 1.58
C LYS A 120 14.37 15.29 1.00
N ASN A 121 14.48 15.43 -0.29
CA ASN A 121 14.14 16.64 -1.03
C ASN A 121 13.51 16.27 -2.38
N ASN A 122 12.97 17.26 -3.09
CA ASN A 122 12.40 17.09 -4.44
C ASN A 122 11.48 15.88 -4.53
N HIS A 123 10.58 15.76 -3.55
CA HIS A 123 9.68 14.62 -3.42
C HIS A 123 8.84 14.44 -4.69
N LYS A 124 8.90 13.25 -5.28
CA LYS A 124 8.06 12.89 -6.43
C LYS A 124 6.66 12.52 -5.95
N ILE A 125 5.80 13.51 -5.84
CA ILE A 125 4.42 13.34 -5.37
C ILE A 125 3.61 12.53 -6.39
N ASN A 126 3.08 11.38 -5.97
CA ASN A 126 2.16 10.59 -6.78
C ASN A 126 0.71 11.04 -6.55
N LYS A 127 0.12 11.70 -7.54
CA LYS A 127 -1.28 12.16 -7.56
C LYS A 127 -2.10 11.53 -8.68
N SER A 128 -1.65 10.39 -9.23
CA SER A 128 -2.30 9.70 -10.34
C SER A 128 -3.65 9.06 -9.96
N TYR A 129 -3.87 8.80 -8.67
CA TYR A 129 -5.11 8.19 -8.21
C TYR A 129 -6.27 9.20 -8.26
N LYS A 130 -7.34 8.87 -9.00
CA LYS A 130 -8.43 9.80 -9.34
C LYS A 130 -8.98 10.55 -8.13
N SER A 131 -9.44 9.83 -7.08
CA SER A 131 -10.05 10.51 -5.93
C SER A 131 -9.08 11.43 -5.17
N LEU A 132 -7.80 11.12 -5.14
CA LEU A 132 -6.77 12.00 -4.58
C LEU A 132 -6.61 13.26 -5.44
N ASN A 133 -6.49 13.08 -6.76
CA ASN A 133 -6.35 14.19 -7.69
C ASN A 133 -7.57 15.12 -7.69
N ASP A 134 -8.77 14.56 -7.60
CA ASP A 134 -10.02 15.36 -7.54
C ASP A 134 -10.05 16.24 -6.28
N VAL A 135 -9.63 15.73 -5.13
CA VAL A 135 -9.53 16.52 -3.89
C VAL A 135 -8.43 17.60 -3.98
N ILE A 136 -7.26 17.27 -4.54
CA ILE A 136 -6.18 18.26 -4.76
C ILE A 136 -6.68 19.43 -5.62
N LYS A 137 -7.41 19.13 -6.70
CA LYS A 137 -8.00 20.13 -7.59
C LYS A 137 -9.08 20.97 -6.90
N SER A 138 -9.98 20.35 -6.16
CA SER A 138 -11.05 21.05 -5.44
C SER A 138 -10.50 22.00 -4.36
N LYS A 139 -9.43 21.61 -3.69
CA LYS A 139 -8.73 22.46 -2.71
C LYS A 139 -7.81 23.51 -3.37
N LYS A 140 -7.68 23.53 -4.70
CA LYS A 140 -6.80 24.44 -5.47
C LYS A 140 -5.33 24.41 -5.04
N VAL A 141 -4.84 23.27 -4.55
CA VAL A 141 -3.43 23.10 -4.15
C VAL A 141 -2.60 22.90 -5.41
N LYS A 142 -1.75 23.86 -5.75
CA LYS A 142 -0.91 23.82 -6.97
C LYS A 142 0.22 22.80 -6.83
N ASP A 143 1.02 22.92 -5.78
CA ASP A 143 2.20 22.10 -5.51
C ASP A 143 2.06 21.42 -4.14
N PRO A 144 1.34 20.30 -4.06
CA PRO A 144 1.12 19.62 -2.80
C PRO A 144 2.43 19.04 -2.24
N THR A 145 2.65 19.23 -0.96
CA THR A 145 3.73 18.61 -0.20
C THR A 145 3.37 17.17 0.21
N ILE A 146 4.35 16.39 0.71
CA ILE A 146 4.11 15.06 1.29
C ILE A 146 3.12 15.13 2.46
N LYS A 147 3.12 16.22 3.22
CA LYS A 147 2.20 16.47 4.33
C LYS A 147 0.76 16.68 3.83
N ASP A 148 0.59 17.48 2.78
CA ASP A 148 -0.72 17.70 2.16
C ASP A 148 -1.32 16.40 1.62
N ILE A 149 -0.49 15.58 0.94
CA ILE A 149 -0.92 14.27 0.44
C ILE A 149 -1.37 13.37 1.59
N ALA A 150 -0.57 13.27 2.63
CA ALA A 150 -0.90 12.44 3.80
C ALA A 150 -2.21 12.89 4.47
N GLU A 151 -2.41 14.19 4.63
CA GLU A 151 -3.65 14.75 5.19
C GLU A 151 -4.86 14.41 4.31
N ILE A 152 -4.76 14.67 3.01
CA ILE A 152 -5.84 14.38 2.05
C ILE A 152 -6.18 12.89 2.05
N VAL A 153 -5.17 12.02 1.97
CA VAL A 153 -5.38 10.56 1.99
C VAL A 153 -6.02 10.11 3.29
N SER A 154 -5.54 10.62 4.43
CA SER A 154 -6.11 10.30 5.75
C SER A 154 -7.60 10.68 5.82
N ASN A 155 -7.97 11.87 5.32
CA ASN A 155 -9.35 12.34 5.30
C ASN A 155 -10.23 11.48 4.37
N ILE A 156 -9.78 11.21 3.12
CA ILE A 156 -10.51 10.32 2.21
C ILE A 156 -10.75 8.95 2.84
N ARG A 157 -9.80 8.43 3.61
CA ARG A 157 -9.93 7.12 4.27
C ARG A 157 -10.93 7.18 5.43
N LYS A 158 -10.89 8.22 6.25
CA LYS A 158 -11.86 8.43 7.34
C LYS A 158 -13.29 8.53 6.83
N ASP A 159 -13.49 9.19 5.69
CA ASP A 159 -14.82 9.34 5.09
C ASP A 159 -15.35 8.02 4.49
N LYS A 160 -14.46 7.11 4.08
CA LYS A 160 -14.84 5.86 3.39
C LYS A 160 -14.87 4.63 4.28
N LEU A 161 -14.11 4.61 5.36
CA LEU A 161 -13.92 3.44 6.20
C LEU A 161 -14.26 3.80 7.65
N PRO A 162 -15.03 2.98 8.35
CA PRO A 162 -15.25 3.18 9.78
C PRO A 162 -13.93 3.05 10.52
N ASP A 163 -13.83 3.74 11.66
CA ASP A 163 -12.67 3.60 12.55
C ASP A 163 -12.59 2.15 13.06
N PRO A 164 -11.49 1.41 12.82
CA PRO A 164 -11.35 0.02 13.26
C PRO A 164 -11.41 -0.17 14.77
N SER A 165 -11.18 0.89 15.56
CA SER A 165 -11.30 0.85 17.01
C SER A 165 -12.76 0.87 17.48
N ILE A 166 -13.66 1.36 16.63
CA ILE A 166 -15.11 1.44 16.88
C ILE A 166 -15.84 0.29 16.20
N ILE A 167 -15.58 0.08 14.91
CA ILE A 167 -16.19 -0.98 14.11
C ILE A 167 -15.08 -1.71 13.36
N GLY A 168 -14.86 -3.00 13.74
CA GLY A 168 -13.90 -3.85 13.06
C GLY A 168 -14.20 -3.94 11.56
N ASN A 169 -13.21 -3.72 10.72
CA ASN A 169 -13.35 -3.86 9.28
C ASN A 169 -12.06 -4.42 8.65
N SER A 170 -12.20 -5.04 7.48
CA SER A 170 -11.11 -5.62 6.71
C SER A 170 -10.58 -4.68 5.63
N GLY A 171 -11.08 -3.46 5.56
CA GLY A 171 -10.85 -2.57 4.42
C GLY A 171 -11.44 -3.18 3.13
N SER A 172 -10.76 -3.04 2.01
CA SER A 172 -11.21 -3.66 0.74
C SER A 172 -11.02 -5.17 0.80
N PHE A 173 -12.11 -5.92 0.99
CA PHE A 173 -12.11 -7.38 1.05
C PHE A 173 -11.70 -8.02 -0.28
N PHE A 174 -12.26 -7.55 -1.39
CA PHE A 174 -11.92 -8.06 -2.71
C PHE A 174 -10.71 -7.34 -3.32
N LYS A 175 -9.81 -8.10 -3.93
CA LYS A 175 -8.79 -7.56 -4.82
C LYS A 175 -9.41 -7.19 -6.17
N ASN A 176 -8.87 -6.16 -6.81
CA ASN A 176 -9.21 -5.85 -8.19
C ASN A 176 -8.85 -7.04 -9.10
N PRO A 177 -9.79 -7.63 -9.86
CA PRO A 177 -9.48 -8.71 -10.81
C PRO A 177 -8.50 -8.23 -11.88
N ILE A 178 -7.54 -9.10 -12.24
CA ILE A 178 -6.62 -8.85 -13.34
C ILE A 178 -7.09 -9.62 -14.55
N VAL A 179 -7.27 -8.92 -15.67
CA VAL A 179 -7.75 -9.48 -16.95
C VAL A 179 -6.79 -9.18 -18.10
N SER A 180 -6.90 -9.96 -19.18
CA SER A 180 -6.20 -9.69 -20.45
C SER A 180 -6.83 -8.52 -21.22
N GLN A 181 -6.12 -8.03 -22.24
CA GLN A 181 -6.65 -7.01 -23.16
C GLN A 181 -7.94 -7.50 -23.85
N ASP A 182 -7.98 -8.75 -24.33
CA ASP A 182 -9.15 -9.30 -25.00
C ASP A 182 -10.38 -9.34 -24.09
N THR A 183 -10.19 -9.77 -22.84
CA THR A 183 -11.26 -9.77 -21.84
C THR A 183 -11.75 -8.35 -21.54
N LEU A 184 -10.81 -7.40 -21.40
CA LEU A 184 -11.16 -5.99 -21.17
C LEU A 184 -11.98 -5.45 -22.35
N THR A 185 -11.58 -5.73 -23.60
CA THR A 185 -12.28 -5.26 -24.80
C THR A 185 -13.73 -5.75 -24.81
N LYS A 186 -13.94 -7.05 -24.63
CA LYS A 186 -15.30 -7.64 -24.54
C LYS A 186 -16.16 -7.03 -23.43
N LEU A 187 -15.54 -6.78 -22.27
CA LEU A 187 -16.27 -6.17 -21.14
C LEU A 187 -16.63 -4.70 -21.42
N LYS A 188 -15.77 -3.95 -22.10
CA LYS A 188 -16.06 -2.55 -22.48
C LYS A 188 -17.16 -2.42 -23.54
N GLU A 189 -17.32 -3.38 -24.41
CA GLU A 189 -18.45 -3.44 -25.35
C GLU A 189 -19.78 -3.54 -24.58
N ARG A 190 -19.80 -4.36 -23.53
CA ARG A 190 -20.99 -4.64 -22.73
C ARG A 190 -21.25 -3.57 -21.64
N PHE A 191 -20.18 -3.03 -21.05
CA PHE A 191 -20.26 -2.10 -19.92
C PHE A 191 -19.48 -0.82 -20.24
N LYS A 192 -20.17 0.20 -20.75
CA LYS A 192 -19.56 1.47 -21.18
C LYS A 192 -18.86 2.22 -20.05
N GLU A 193 -19.41 2.15 -18.83
CA GLU A 193 -18.90 2.81 -17.62
C GLU A 193 -17.87 1.97 -16.83
N LEU A 194 -17.36 0.86 -17.40
CA LEU A 194 -16.42 -0.03 -16.72
C LEU A 194 -15.17 0.72 -16.25
N VAL A 195 -14.91 0.70 -14.96
CA VAL A 195 -13.71 1.30 -14.36
C VAL A 195 -12.56 0.30 -14.32
N PHE A 196 -11.45 0.65 -14.94
CA PHE A 196 -10.27 -0.19 -15.01
C PHE A 196 -8.98 0.63 -14.93
N TYR A 197 -7.85 -0.05 -14.66
CA TYR A 197 -6.52 0.54 -14.55
C TYR A 197 -5.52 -0.34 -15.29
N LYS A 198 -4.56 0.25 -16.02
CA LYS A 198 -3.47 -0.49 -16.65
C LYS A 198 -2.54 -1.04 -15.56
N GLU A 199 -2.26 -2.35 -15.59
CA GLU A 199 -1.30 -2.99 -14.68
C GLU A 199 0.08 -3.12 -15.34
N ASN A 200 0.08 -3.54 -16.61
CA ASN A 200 1.26 -3.58 -17.50
C ASN A 200 0.78 -3.56 -18.95
N GLU A 201 1.69 -3.85 -19.92
CA GLU A 201 1.37 -3.76 -21.34
C GLU A 201 0.22 -4.68 -21.80
N VAL A 202 0.00 -5.80 -21.12
CA VAL A 202 -0.97 -6.84 -21.52
C VAL A 202 -2.05 -7.15 -20.49
N LYS A 203 -2.00 -6.53 -19.30
CA LYS A 203 -2.91 -6.81 -18.19
C LYS A 203 -3.53 -5.56 -17.60
N TYR A 204 -4.78 -5.68 -17.21
CA TYR A 204 -5.60 -4.60 -16.65
C TYR A 204 -6.28 -5.04 -15.37
N LYS A 205 -6.38 -4.13 -14.40
CA LYS A 205 -7.14 -4.32 -13.17
C LYS A 205 -8.52 -3.72 -13.33
N LEU A 206 -9.57 -4.50 -13.12
CA LEU A 206 -10.93 -3.99 -13.02
C LEU A 206 -11.21 -3.50 -11.62
N SER A 207 -11.97 -2.42 -11.46
CA SER A 207 -12.38 -1.96 -10.13
C SER A 207 -13.36 -2.94 -9.49
N ALA A 208 -12.93 -3.65 -8.45
CA ALA A 208 -13.81 -4.52 -7.68
C ALA A 208 -14.96 -3.73 -7.05
N ALA A 209 -14.70 -2.52 -6.56
CA ALA A 209 -15.73 -1.64 -6.01
C ALA A 209 -16.81 -1.32 -7.06
N TRP A 210 -16.41 -0.95 -8.29
CA TRP A 210 -17.34 -0.71 -9.38
C TRP A 210 -18.18 -1.96 -9.72
N LEU A 211 -17.53 -3.14 -9.76
CA LEU A 211 -18.24 -4.40 -10.02
C LEU A 211 -19.30 -4.70 -8.93
N ILE A 212 -18.93 -4.56 -7.66
CA ILE A 212 -19.83 -4.76 -6.53
C ILE A 212 -21.02 -3.77 -6.59
N GLU A 213 -20.74 -2.50 -6.87
CA GLU A 213 -21.74 -1.44 -6.97
C GLU A 213 -22.72 -1.71 -8.12
N ASN A 214 -22.21 -2.14 -9.28
CA ASN A 214 -23.06 -2.48 -10.44
C ASN A 214 -23.84 -3.80 -10.29
N CYS A 215 -23.44 -4.66 -9.35
CA CYS A 215 -24.22 -5.84 -8.97
C CYS A 215 -25.30 -5.52 -7.90
N GLY A 216 -25.45 -4.27 -7.48
CA GLY A 216 -26.44 -3.85 -6.49
C GLY A 216 -26.06 -4.13 -5.03
N PHE A 217 -24.80 -4.52 -4.76
CA PHE A 217 -24.36 -4.87 -3.41
C PHE A 217 -23.76 -3.71 -2.60
N LYS A 218 -23.89 -2.48 -3.08
CA LYS A 218 -23.48 -1.30 -2.31
C LYS A 218 -24.46 -1.04 -1.16
N ASN A 219 -23.91 -0.83 0.04
CA ASN A 219 -24.66 -0.48 1.25
C ASN A 219 -25.66 -1.57 1.74
N ILE A 220 -25.49 -2.81 1.33
CA ILE A 220 -26.25 -3.92 1.93
C ILE A 220 -25.75 -4.14 3.36
N LYS A 221 -26.67 -4.19 4.30
CA LYS A 221 -26.40 -4.46 5.71
C LYS A 221 -27.20 -5.70 6.14
N GLU A 222 -26.52 -6.67 6.68
CA GLU A 222 -27.14 -7.86 7.30
C GLU A 222 -26.61 -8.01 8.72
N LYS A 223 -27.50 -7.83 9.74
CA LYS A 223 -27.18 -7.94 11.17
C LYS A 223 -25.88 -7.16 11.53
N ASN A 224 -24.78 -7.89 11.67
CA ASN A 224 -23.48 -7.36 12.11
C ASN A 224 -22.46 -7.18 10.96
N VAL A 225 -22.91 -7.29 9.70
CA VAL A 225 -22.06 -7.21 8.50
C VAL A 225 -22.62 -6.20 7.52
N SER A 226 -21.73 -5.35 6.97
CA SER A 226 -22.07 -4.37 5.93
C SER A 226 -20.92 -4.21 4.93
#